data_70aed4ae8c9422f4d3719366f9f50fab
#
_entry.id   70aed4ae8c9422f4d3719366f9f50fab
#
_cell.length_a   1.000
_cell.length_b   1.000
_cell.length_c   1.000
_cell.angle_alpha   90.00
_cell.angle_beta   90.00
_cell.angle_gamma   90.00
#
_symmetry.space_group_name_H-M   'P 1'
#
loop_
_entity.id
_entity.type
_entity.pdbx_description
1 polymer ?
#
loop_
_entity_poly.entity_id
_entity_poly.type
_entity_poly.pdbx_seq_one_letter_code
_entity_poly.pdbx_strand_id
1 'polypeptide(L)'
;AKEMLQIGMILAIITFGFAAFLGEGQVVQFALICLSSGVALGADMTLLPAIFARHLASTWGEGAGGLGFGLWAFVSKVSLALAAAFLLPLLQLFGYQAGEDNSAQALWALSAAYALLPCVLKLCAFALLSMTKIADANLAFNKGNF
;
A
#
# COMPACT_ATOMS: atom_id res chain seq x y z
N ALA A 1 -9.12 -13.43 -6.03
CA ALA A 1 -8.94 -12.13 -5.35
C ALA A 1 -7.57 -12.01 -4.68
N LYS A 2 -7.15 -13.02 -3.86
CA LYS A 2 -5.85 -13.01 -3.18
C LYS A 2 -4.67 -12.93 -4.16
N GLU A 3 -4.69 -13.73 -5.21
CA GLU A 3 -3.63 -13.72 -6.24
C GLU A 3 -3.53 -12.37 -6.96
N MET A 4 -4.67 -11.76 -7.31
CA MET A 4 -4.68 -10.43 -7.93
C MET A 4 -4.11 -9.36 -7.00
N LEU A 5 -4.40 -9.43 -5.71
CA LEU A 5 -3.82 -8.53 -4.72
C LEU A 5 -2.30 -8.72 -4.59
N GLN A 6 -1.84 -9.97 -4.59
CA GLN A 6 -0.41 -10.30 -4.55
C GLN A 6 0.32 -9.80 -5.80
N ILE A 7 -0.26 -9.95 -6.99
CA ILE A 7 0.28 -9.40 -8.24
C ILE A 7 0.37 -7.87 -8.15
N GLY A 8 -0.67 -7.20 -7.67
CA GLY A 8 -0.65 -5.75 -7.45
C GLY A 8 0.44 -5.30 -6.47
N MET A 9 0.66 -6.05 -5.39
CA MET A 9 1.73 -5.77 -4.42
C MET A 9 3.12 -5.95 -5.03
N ILE A 10 3.35 -7.00 -5.81
CA ILE A 10 4.62 -7.26 -6.52
C ILE A 10 4.87 -6.15 -7.53
N LEU A 11 3.86 -5.78 -8.33
CA LEU A 11 3.95 -4.69 -9.29
C LEU A 11 4.33 -3.38 -8.61
N ALA A 12 3.71 -3.06 -7.46
CA ALA A 12 4.03 -1.87 -6.70
C ALA A 12 5.48 -1.88 -6.20
N ILE A 13 5.97 -3.00 -5.66
CA ILE A 13 7.34 -3.12 -5.16
C ILE A 13 8.36 -2.91 -6.29
N ILE A 14 8.13 -3.54 -7.45
CA ILE A 14 8.99 -3.37 -8.62
C ILE A 14 8.99 -1.91 -9.08
N THR A 15 7.80 -1.31 -9.19
CA THR A 15 7.63 0.07 -9.66
C THR A 15 8.31 1.09 -8.74
N PHE A 16 8.12 0.97 -7.42
CA PHE A 16 8.77 1.83 -6.44
C PHE A 16 10.29 1.57 -6.35
N GLY A 17 10.73 0.32 -6.53
CA GLY A 17 12.14 -0.01 -6.62
C GLY A 17 12.82 0.68 -7.81
N PHE A 18 12.18 0.71 -8.97
CA PHE A 18 12.68 1.45 -10.14
C PHE A 18 12.70 2.97 -9.90
N ALA A 19 11.75 3.52 -9.14
CA ALA A 19 11.73 4.94 -8.81
C ALA A 19 13.00 5.41 -8.08
N ALA A 20 13.62 4.53 -7.27
CA ALA A 20 14.84 4.83 -6.55
C ALA A 20 16.08 5.03 -7.46
N PHE A 21 16.03 4.50 -8.68
CA PHE A 21 17.14 4.57 -9.64
C PHE A 21 16.96 5.67 -10.71
N LEU A 22 15.86 6.45 -10.64
CA LEU A 22 15.64 7.54 -11.59
C LEU A 22 16.59 8.70 -11.31
N GLY A 23 17.26 9.16 -12.40
CA GLY A 23 18.07 10.37 -12.40
C GLY A 23 17.32 11.60 -12.90
N GLU A 24 17.99 12.75 -12.87
CA GLU A 24 17.46 14.00 -13.37
C GLU A 24 17.17 13.92 -14.90
N GLY A 25 16.04 14.48 -15.33
CA GLY A 25 15.65 14.55 -16.73
C GLY A 25 14.90 13.34 -17.29
N GLN A 26 14.70 12.28 -16.53
CA GLN A 26 14.00 11.05 -16.97
C GLN A 26 12.47 11.14 -16.79
N VAL A 27 11.85 12.15 -17.41
CA VAL A 27 10.41 12.46 -17.24
C VAL A 27 9.51 11.31 -17.74
N VAL A 28 9.86 10.69 -18.86
CA VAL A 28 9.07 9.60 -19.45
C VAL A 28 9.08 8.36 -18.53
N GLN A 29 10.23 7.99 -18.04
CA GLN A 29 10.36 6.87 -17.09
C GLN A 29 9.57 7.14 -15.80
N PHE A 30 9.65 8.38 -15.30
CA PHE A 30 8.87 8.79 -14.13
C PHE A 30 7.36 8.70 -14.39
N ALA A 31 6.89 9.14 -15.56
CA ALA A 31 5.48 9.03 -15.94
C ALA A 31 5.01 7.57 -16.01
N LEU A 32 5.82 6.66 -16.55
CA LEU A 32 5.52 5.22 -16.57
C LEU A 32 5.45 4.62 -15.16
N ILE A 33 6.34 5.03 -14.28
CA ILE A 33 6.33 4.62 -12.87
C ILE A 33 5.05 5.10 -12.18
N CYS A 34 4.67 6.37 -12.38
CA CYS A 34 3.44 6.93 -11.84
C CYS A 34 2.19 6.18 -12.34
N LEU A 35 2.15 5.84 -13.63
CA LEU A 35 1.05 5.08 -14.22
C LEU A 35 0.97 3.68 -13.60
N SER A 36 2.09 2.96 -13.55
CA SER A 36 2.15 1.60 -13.00
C SER A 36 1.83 1.56 -11.51
N SER A 37 2.34 2.51 -10.74
CA SER A 37 2.02 2.64 -9.31
C SER A 37 0.55 3.00 -9.08
N GLY A 38 -0.03 3.82 -9.96
CA GLY A 38 -1.46 4.15 -9.95
C GLY A 38 -2.34 2.92 -10.17
N VAL A 39 -2.00 2.05 -11.12
CA VAL A 39 -2.71 0.78 -11.35
C VAL A 39 -2.62 -0.12 -10.11
N ALA A 40 -1.43 -0.26 -9.53
CA ALA A 40 -1.24 -1.07 -8.32
C ALA A 40 -2.03 -0.52 -7.12
N LEU A 41 -2.04 0.80 -6.95
CA LEU A 41 -2.81 1.47 -5.90
C LEU A 41 -4.31 1.31 -6.12
N GLY A 42 -4.78 1.42 -7.36
CA GLY A 42 -6.18 1.18 -7.73
C GLY A 42 -6.64 -0.23 -7.37
N ALA A 43 -5.80 -1.24 -7.64
CA ALA A 43 -6.07 -2.62 -7.24
C ALA A 43 -6.18 -2.76 -5.71
N ASP A 44 -5.27 -2.16 -4.94
CA ASP A 44 -5.33 -2.18 -3.47
C ASP A 44 -6.60 -1.51 -2.94
N MET A 45 -6.96 -0.35 -3.47
CA MET A 45 -8.13 0.43 -3.03
C MET A 45 -9.47 -0.25 -3.34
N THR A 46 -9.51 -1.14 -4.32
CA THR A 46 -10.72 -1.88 -4.69
C THR A 46 -10.78 -3.27 -4.08
N LEU A 47 -9.68 -4.03 -4.13
CA LEU A 47 -9.65 -5.42 -3.71
C LEU A 47 -9.62 -5.59 -2.19
N LEU A 48 -8.88 -4.75 -1.47
CA LEU A 48 -8.78 -4.85 0.00
C LEU A 48 -10.12 -4.64 0.70
N PRO A 49 -10.88 -3.56 0.42
CA PRO A 49 -12.20 -3.37 1.01
C PRO A 49 -13.19 -4.47 0.61
N ALA A 50 -13.11 -4.99 -0.62
CA ALA A 50 -13.98 -6.06 -1.09
C ALA A 50 -13.71 -7.39 -0.36
N ILE A 51 -12.43 -7.74 -0.14
CA ILE A 51 -12.04 -8.91 0.64
C ILE A 51 -12.46 -8.75 2.10
N PHE A 52 -12.25 -7.56 2.66
CA PHE A 52 -12.65 -7.24 4.03
C PHE A 52 -14.16 -7.35 4.22
N ALA A 53 -14.95 -6.75 3.33
CA ALA A 53 -16.41 -6.83 3.37
C ALA A 53 -16.93 -8.28 3.34
N ARG A 54 -16.36 -9.10 2.46
CA ARG A 54 -16.70 -10.52 2.35
C ARG A 54 -16.35 -11.29 3.62
N HIS A 55 -15.17 -11.06 4.17
CA HIS A 55 -14.73 -11.70 5.40
C HIS A 55 -15.60 -11.29 6.60
N LEU A 56 -15.95 -10.00 6.67
CA LEU A 56 -16.79 -9.46 7.73
C LEU A 56 -18.19 -10.10 7.69
N ALA A 57 -18.81 -10.14 6.51
CA ALA A 57 -20.14 -10.74 6.32
C ALA A 57 -20.15 -12.24 6.65
N SER A 58 -19.09 -12.97 6.30
CA SER A 58 -18.99 -14.41 6.58
C SER A 58 -18.77 -14.75 8.05
N THR A 59 -18.16 -13.84 8.82
CA THR A 59 -17.76 -14.11 10.21
C THR A 59 -18.74 -13.53 11.22
N TRP A 60 -19.28 -12.35 10.96
CA TRP A 60 -20.06 -11.57 11.94
C TRP A 60 -21.49 -11.28 11.47
N GLY A 61 -21.86 -11.71 10.26
CA GLY A 61 -23.18 -11.49 9.67
C GLY A 61 -23.34 -10.08 9.05
N GLU A 62 -24.49 -9.88 8.40
CA GLU A 62 -24.77 -8.66 7.62
C GLU A 62 -24.86 -7.38 8.46
N GLY A 63 -25.15 -7.48 9.76
CA GLY A 63 -25.25 -6.32 10.65
C GLY A 63 -23.93 -5.66 11.06
N ALA A 64 -22.79 -6.33 10.89
CA ALA A 64 -21.50 -5.83 11.35
C ALA A 64 -20.82 -4.85 10.38
N GLY A 65 -21.39 -4.63 9.20
CA GLY A 65 -20.81 -3.81 8.13
C GLY A 65 -20.44 -2.40 8.59
N GLY A 66 -21.33 -1.71 9.28
CA GLY A 66 -21.11 -0.33 9.73
C GLY A 66 -19.94 -0.20 10.71
N LEU A 67 -19.91 -1.05 11.74
CA LEU A 67 -18.84 -1.06 12.73
C LEU A 67 -17.49 -1.44 12.09
N GLY A 68 -17.48 -2.47 11.25
CA GLY A 68 -16.28 -2.95 10.58
C GLY A 68 -15.64 -1.89 9.67
N PHE A 69 -16.44 -1.25 8.81
CA PHE A 69 -15.94 -0.18 7.95
C PHE A 69 -15.59 1.10 8.72
N GLY A 70 -16.29 1.38 9.83
CA GLY A 70 -15.91 2.46 10.74
C GLY A 70 -14.52 2.25 11.33
N LEU A 71 -14.23 1.03 11.81
CA LEU A 71 -12.91 0.66 12.31
C LEU A 71 -11.85 0.70 11.21
N TRP A 72 -12.16 0.21 10.01
CA TRP A 72 -11.28 0.31 8.83
C TRP A 72 -10.90 1.77 8.53
N ALA A 73 -11.88 2.67 8.48
CA ALA A 73 -11.64 4.08 8.22
C ALA A 73 -10.82 4.74 9.33
N PHE A 74 -11.08 4.39 10.59
CA PHE A 74 -10.32 4.87 11.73
C PHE A 74 -8.85 4.45 11.65
N VAL A 75 -8.58 3.14 11.47
CA VAL A 75 -7.21 2.61 11.35
C VAL A 75 -6.48 3.25 10.16
N SER A 76 -7.15 3.43 9.02
CA SER A 76 -6.56 4.08 7.85
C SER A 76 -6.14 5.53 8.14
N LYS A 77 -6.97 6.29 8.82
CA LYS A 77 -6.65 7.69 9.19
C LYS A 77 -5.55 7.78 10.23
N VAL A 78 -5.57 6.90 11.23
CA VAL A 78 -4.49 6.83 12.24
C VAL A 78 -3.16 6.45 11.58
N SER A 79 -3.16 5.51 10.64
CA SER A 79 -1.96 5.12 9.90
C SER A 79 -1.36 6.27 9.11
N LEU A 80 -2.20 7.09 8.44
CA LEU A 80 -1.76 8.29 7.72
C LEU A 80 -1.18 9.34 8.68
N ALA A 81 -1.85 9.58 9.81
CA ALA A 81 -1.37 10.53 10.80
C ALA A 81 -0.02 10.11 11.41
N LEU A 82 0.13 8.82 11.73
CA LEU A 82 1.39 8.28 12.22
C LEU A 82 2.50 8.37 11.17
N ALA A 83 2.20 8.03 9.91
CA ALA A 83 3.18 8.16 8.82
C ALA A 83 3.69 9.59 8.70
N ALA A 84 2.81 10.60 8.72
CA ALA A 84 3.20 12.00 8.68
C ALA A 84 3.99 12.42 9.93
N ALA A 85 3.55 12.00 11.11
CA ALA A 85 4.20 12.33 12.38
C ALA A 85 5.62 11.78 12.51
N PHE A 86 5.92 10.65 11.86
CA PHE A 86 7.28 10.09 11.85
C PHE A 86 8.11 10.55 10.66
N LEU A 87 7.52 10.65 9.47
CA LEU A 87 8.26 10.94 8.25
C LEU A 87 8.74 12.39 8.21
N LEU A 88 7.90 13.35 8.61
CA LEU A 88 8.28 14.77 8.55
C LEU A 88 9.45 15.12 9.48
N PRO A 89 9.45 14.76 10.78
CA PRO A 89 10.61 14.97 11.62
C PRO A 89 11.86 14.22 11.15
N LEU A 90 11.70 13.02 10.62
CA LEU A 90 12.82 12.25 10.07
C LEU A 90 13.49 12.98 8.91
N LEU A 91 12.72 13.52 7.97
CA LEU A 91 13.24 14.30 6.86
C LEU A 91 13.94 15.60 7.33
N GLN A 92 13.37 16.27 8.34
CA GLN A 92 14.00 17.47 8.94
C GLN A 92 15.35 17.16 9.58
N LEU A 93 15.52 15.98 10.21
CA LEU A 93 16.80 15.54 10.76
C LEU A 93 17.88 15.37 9.68
N PHE A 94 17.49 15.05 8.45
CA PHE A 94 18.38 14.99 7.28
C PHE A 94 18.52 16.34 6.56
N GLY A 95 18.01 17.44 7.16
CA GLY A 95 18.13 18.80 6.64
C GLY A 95 17.19 19.11 5.48
N TYR A 96 16.14 18.32 5.27
CA TYR A 96 15.14 18.60 4.25
C TYR A 96 14.21 19.73 4.70
N GLN A 97 14.06 20.76 3.87
CA GLN A 97 13.16 21.90 4.07
C GLN A 97 12.25 22.06 2.84
N ALA A 98 10.95 21.97 3.06
CA ALA A 98 9.98 22.09 1.97
C ALA A 98 9.96 23.54 1.43
N GLY A 99 10.16 23.69 0.12
CA GLY A 99 10.13 25.00 -0.55
C GLY A 99 11.47 25.75 -0.59
N GLU A 100 12.56 25.16 -0.11
CA GLU A 100 13.90 25.73 -0.17
C GLU A 100 14.85 24.88 -1.02
N ASP A 101 16.01 25.43 -1.36
CA ASP A 101 17.07 24.69 -2.03
C ASP A 101 17.69 23.68 -1.07
N ASN A 102 17.43 22.42 -1.28
CA ASN A 102 17.87 21.33 -0.44
C ASN A 102 19.23 20.78 -0.88
N SER A 103 20.04 20.37 0.10
CA SER A 103 21.31 19.68 -0.19
C SER A 103 21.07 18.35 -0.90
N ALA A 104 22.06 17.86 -1.65
CA ALA A 104 22.01 16.56 -2.31
C ALA A 104 21.70 15.41 -1.32
N GLN A 105 22.20 15.53 -0.08
CA GLN A 105 21.93 14.56 0.99
C GLN A 105 20.46 14.58 1.44
N ALA A 106 19.85 15.76 1.57
CA ALA A 106 18.44 15.89 1.92
C ALA A 106 17.52 15.36 0.83
N LEU A 107 17.86 15.62 -0.44
CA LEU A 107 17.12 15.09 -1.60
C LEU A 107 17.27 13.57 -1.71
N TRP A 108 18.44 13.02 -1.42
CA TRP A 108 18.64 11.58 -1.37
C TRP A 108 17.82 10.94 -0.25
N ALA A 109 17.78 11.54 0.93
CA ALA A 109 16.98 11.04 2.05
C ALA A 109 15.48 11.07 1.71
N LEU A 110 15.01 12.11 1.02
CA LEU A 110 13.62 12.20 0.53
C LEU A 110 13.32 11.07 -0.48
N SER A 111 14.18 10.89 -1.48
CA SER A 111 14.05 9.83 -2.49
C SER A 111 14.04 8.45 -1.84
N ALA A 112 14.96 8.20 -0.91
CA ALA A 112 15.06 6.92 -0.19
C ALA A 112 13.79 6.68 0.66
N ALA A 113 13.31 7.69 1.39
CA ALA A 113 12.09 7.58 2.19
C ALA A 113 10.86 7.31 1.30
N TYR A 114 10.77 7.99 0.16
CA TYR A 114 9.64 7.86 -0.78
C TYR A 114 9.64 6.52 -1.52
N ALA A 115 10.80 5.97 -1.85
CA ALA A 115 10.94 4.71 -2.59
C ALA A 115 11.04 3.48 -1.67
N LEU A 116 11.91 3.52 -0.64
CA LEU A 116 12.19 2.34 0.19
C LEU A 116 11.11 2.08 1.23
N LEU A 117 10.56 3.12 1.87
CA LEU A 117 9.56 2.94 2.91
C LEU A 117 8.30 2.21 2.40
N PRO A 118 7.70 2.62 1.27
CA PRO A 118 6.57 1.88 0.70
C PRO A 118 6.93 0.43 0.32
N CYS A 119 8.13 0.18 -0.20
CA CYS A 119 8.58 -1.17 -0.54
C CYS A 119 8.65 -2.07 0.69
N VAL A 120 9.26 -1.58 1.78
CA VAL A 120 9.36 -2.34 3.04
C VAL A 120 7.98 -2.63 3.62
N LEU A 121 7.10 -1.63 3.68
CA LEU A 121 5.74 -1.81 4.16
C LEU A 121 4.93 -2.79 3.30
N LYS A 122 5.08 -2.73 1.98
CA LYS A 122 4.45 -3.67 1.05
C LYS A 122 5.00 -5.09 1.20
N LEU A 123 6.29 -5.25 1.41
CA LEU A 123 6.90 -6.56 1.70
C LEU A 123 6.37 -7.15 3.00
N CYS A 124 6.26 -6.36 4.06
CA CYS A 124 5.65 -6.79 5.32
C CYS A 124 4.18 -7.18 5.13
N ALA A 125 3.41 -6.38 4.41
CA ALA A 125 2.02 -6.67 4.11
C ALA A 125 1.86 -7.95 3.27
N PHE A 126 2.73 -8.14 2.27
CA PHE A 126 2.77 -9.35 1.45
C PHE A 126 3.10 -10.59 2.29
N ALA A 127 4.09 -10.51 3.16
CA ALA A 127 4.46 -11.60 4.07
C ALA A 127 3.29 -11.96 5.00
N LEU A 128 2.65 -10.97 5.63
CA LEU A 128 1.48 -11.18 6.47
C LEU A 128 0.33 -11.81 5.68
N LEU A 129 0.04 -11.32 4.48
CA LEU A 129 -1.00 -11.86 3.62
C LEU A 129 -0.72 -13.30 3.17
N SER A 130 0.55 -13.64 2.94
CA SER A 130 0.96 -15.00 2.57
C SER A 130 0.82 -15.98 3.74
N MET A 131 1.08 -15.51 4.97
CA MET A 131 0.96 -16.31 6.19
C MET A 131 -0.51 -16.50 6.61
N THR A 132 -1.38 -15.54 6.31
CA THR A 132 -2.81 -15.69 6.59
C THR A 132 -3.43 -16.65 5.58
N LYS A 133 -3.97 -17.77 6.08
CA LYS A 133 -4.88 -18.64 5.32
C LYS A 133 -6.22 -17.92 5.18
N ILE A 134 -6.28 -16.92 4.31
CA ILE A 134 -7.58 -16.40 3.87
C ILE A 134 -8.17 -17.54 3.07
N ALA A 135 -9.06 -18.31 3.72
CA ALA A 135 -9.75 -19.42 3.08
C ALA A 135 -10.37 -18.88 1.80
N ASP A 136 -10.03 -19.50 0.68
CA ASP A 136 -10.65 -19.20 -0.59
C ASP A 136 -12.15 -19.48 -0.43
N ALA A 137 -12.91 -18.45 -0.11
CA ALA A 137 -14.37 -18.51 0.03
C ALA A 137 -15.06 -18.99 -1.25
N ASN A 138 -14.30 -19.10 -2.35
CA ASN A 138 -14.75 -19.69 -3.60
C ASN A 138 -14.91 -21.23 -3.54
N LEU A 139 -14.19 -21.91 -2.63
CA LEU A 139 -14.34 -23.37 -2.50
C LEU A 139 -15.50 -23.77 -1.59
N ALA A 140 -15.90 -22.90 -0.66
CA ALA A 140 -17.03 -23.18 0.21
C ALA A 140 -18.39 -23.00 -0.51
N PHE A 141 -18.48 -22.03 -1.42
CA PHE A 141 -19.70 -21.79 -2.18
C PHE A 141 -19.99 -22.87 -3.22
N ASN A 142 -18.95 -23.53 -3.76
CA ASN A 142 -19.11 -24.60 -4.76
C ASN A 142 -19.38 -25.98 -4.13
N LYS A 143 -19.21 -26.15 -2.81
CA LYS A 143 -19.53 -27.40 -2.10
C LYS A 143 -20.93 -27.45 -1.50
N GLY A 144 -21.66 -26.35 -1.51
CA GLY A 144 -23.02 -26.24 -0.94
C GLY A 144 -24.17 -26.38 -1.95
N ASN A 145 -23.88 -26.58 -3.23
CA ASN A 145 -24.88 -26.64 -4.31
C ASN A 145 -24.89 -28.00 -5.04
N PHE A 146 -24.83 -29.11 -4.29
CA PHE A 146 -25.23 -30.42 -4.76
C PHE A 146 -26.12 -31.11 -3.74
#